data_ea5d023326b9e989c187b8950b80916e
#
_entry.id   ea5d023326b9e989c187b8950b80916e
#
_cell.length_a   1.000
_cell.length_b   1.000
_cell.length_c   1.000
_cell.angle_alpha   90.00
_cell.angle_beta   90.00
_cell.angle_gamma   90.00
#
_symmetry.space_group_name_H-M   'P 1'
#
loop_
_entity.id
_entity.type
_entity.pdbx_description
1 polymer ?
#
loop_
_entity_poly.entity_id
_entity_poly.type
_entity_poly.pdbx_seq_one_letter_code
_entity_poly.pdbx_strand_id
1 'polypeptide(L)'
;MLLEYVAMTPEELSAAIAQELDKTIASGQLTLADNAELPLARVERPKSREHGDWATNIALQLAKKVGKNPREVAAVLADKIASIPGVSTVDIAGPGFLNITLDAAAAGTLAATIVEAGKTYGTSDKFAGKTINLEFVSANPTGPIHLGGTRWAAVGDALANILEAEGANVVREYYFNDHGTQIDRFVNSLLAAAKGEPTPEDGYAGSYITDIKDQILSQRPDALDAENPAEVFREIGTELMFAQIKESLHRFGTDFDVFFHENSVFESGEADRIIEQMKKDGQLFESEGAWWMRTTDYGDDKDRVVIKSDGNHAYVAGDIAYFRNKMTRPENPADIAIYMLGADHSGYVGRLKAIAQILGYRTEQIEVMIGQLVNLVKDGKHVRMSKRAGNVVTLEDLVEAVGVDAARYELIRYSVDSTIDIDLDLLVQKSSDNPVYYVQYAHARTAAVERNAIDAGVHLADGVDTGLLNTPADTELLAVLGQYPATVRTAAEFYEPHRVSRYLENLAAAYHSWYGLSRVAPKGDEPVTDLHRTRLLLNNATRQVLANGLGLLGVTAPERM
;
A
#
# COMPACT_ATOMS: atom_id res chain seq x y z
N MET A 1 -31.11 21.99 25.83
CA MET A 1 -31.12 20.57 25.47
C MET A 1 -30.58 20.53 24.06
N LEU A 2 -29.25 20.46 23.95
CA LEU A 2 -28.56 20.29 22.69
C LEU A 2 -28.91 18.88 22.20
N LEU A 3 -29.63 18.81 21.08
CA LEU A 3 -29.73 17.56 20.33
C LEU A 3 -28.30 17.21 19.92
N GLU A 4 -27.71 16.18 20.53
CA GLU A 4 -26.50 15.55 20.04
C GLU A 4 -26.86 14.98 18.67
N TYR A 5 -26.55 15.72 17.62
CA TYR A 5 -26.54 15.18 16.26
C TYR A 5 -25.40 14.16 16.20
N VAL A 6 -25.76 12.90 16.13
CA VAL A 6 -24.80 11.82 15.96
C VAL A 6 -24.27 11.91 14.53
N ALA A 7 -22.99 12.16 14.37
CA ALA A 7 -22.31 11.98 13.09
C ALA A 7 -22.56 10.55 12.61
N MET A 8 -22.85 10.36 11.31
CA MET A 8 -23.16 9.05 10.78
C MET A 8 -22.18 8.72 9.65
N THR A 9 -21.00 8.26 10.05
CA THR A 9 -20.06 7.66 9.10
C THR A 9 -20.57 6.30 8.61
N PRO A 10 -20.10 5.77 7.47
CA PRO A 10 -20.46 4.43 7.03
C PRO A 10 -20.14 3.36 8.07
N GLU A 11 -19.07 3.54 8.84
CA GLU A 11 -18.67 2.64 9.92
C GLU A 11 -19.65 2.70 11.09
N GLU A 12 -20.05 3.89 11.49
CA GLU A 12 -21.05 4.10 12.56
C GLU A 12 -22.41 3.55 12.16
N LEU A 13 -22.82 3.79 10.90
CA LEU A 13 -24.05 3.22 10.36
C LEU A 13 -23.97 1.69 10.33
N SER A 14 -22.83 1.11 9.89
CA SER A 14 -22.62 -0.33 9.92
C SER A 14 -22.68 -0.90 11.33
N ALA A 15 -22.06 -0.23 12.31
CA ALA A 15 -22.10 -0.61 13.72
C ALA A 15 -23.53 -0.50 14.31
N ALA A 16 -24.27 0.56 13.98
CA ALA A 16 -25.65 0.73 14.42
C ALA A 16 -26.56 -0.34 13.83
N ILE A 17 -26.38 -0.70 12.55
CA ILE A 17 -27.11 -1.81 11.91
C ILE A 17 -26.79 -3.13 12.60
N ALA A 18 -25.52 -3.38 12.95
CA ALA A 18 -25.13 -4.59 13.68
C ALA A 18 -25.82 -4.66 15.06
N GLN A 19 -25.89 -3.55 15.79
CA GLN A 19 -26.61 -3.50 17.07
C GLN A 19 -28.11 -3.76 16.91
N GLU A 20 -28.76 -3.19 15.89
CA GLU A 20 -30.18 -3.45 15.63
C GLU A 20 -30.41 -4.90 15.20
N LEU A 21 -29.47 -5.52 14.49
CA LEU A 21 -29.48 -6.93 14.15
C LEU A 21 -29.42 -7.82 15.41
N ASP A 22 -28.49 -7.54 16.31
CA ASP A 22 -28.36 -8.24 17.60
C ASP A 22 -29.66 -8.14 18.42
N LYS A 23 -30.24 -6.93 18.52
CA LYS A 23 -31.52 -6.71 19.20
C LYS A 23 -32.68 -7.49 18.54
N THR A 24 -32.69 -7.56 17.21
CA THR A 24 -33.72 -8.28 16.44
C THR A 24 -33.67 -9.80 16.68
N ILE A 25 -32.45 -10.36 16.78
CA ILE A 25 -32.24 -11.75 17.13
C ILE A 25 -32.61 -11.99 18.61
N ALA A 26 -32.11 -11.16 19.53
CA ALA A 26 -32.36 -11.30 20.96
C ALA A 26 -33.86 -11.20 21.29
N SER A 27 -34.64 -10.42 20.55
CA SER A 27 -36.10 -10.29 20.71
C SER A 27 -36.89 -11.48 20.12
N GLY A 28 -36.24 -12.37 19.41
CA GLY A 28 -36.89 -13.53 18.74
C GLY A 28 -37.67 -13.16 17.48
N GLN A 29 -37.60 -11.94 16.97
CA GLN A 29 -38.23 -11.56 15.70
C GLN A 29 -37.61 -12.31 14.50
N LEU A 30 -36.31 -12.57 14.58
CA LEU A 30 -35.58 -13.47 13.69
C LEU A 30 -34.83 -14.48 14.55
N THR A 31 -34.81 -15.74 14.15
CA THR A 31 -34.12 -16.81 14.87
C THR A 31 -33.07 -17.43 13.97
N LEU A 32 -31.81 -17.43 14.44
CA LEU A 32 -30.72 -18.10 13.73
C LEU A 32 -30.88 -19.61 13.76
N ALA A 33 -30.50 -20.29 12.69
CA ALA A 33 -30.31 -21.71 12.70
C ALA A 33 -29.20 -22.14 13.67
N ASP A 34 -29.24 -23.36 14.16
CA ASP A 34 -28.25 -23.88 15.11
C ASP A 34 -26.82 -23.70 14.57
N ASN A 35 -25.94 -23.09 15.41
CA ASN A 35 -24.54 -22.77 15.11
C ASN A 35 -24.31 -21.77 13.96
N ALA A 36 -25.29 -20.97 13.56
CA ALA A 36 -25.10 -19.93 12.57
C ALA A 36 -24.58 -18.65 13.23
N GLU A 37 -23.45 -18.13 12.76
CA GLU A 37 -22.92 -16.83 13.17
C GLU A 37 -23.63 -15.68 12.45
N LEU A 38 -23.77 -14.54 13.11
CA LEU A 38 -24.32 -13.33 12.50
C LEU A 38 -23.40 -12.85 11.36
N PRO A 39 -23.96 -12.43 10.21
CA PRO A 39 -23.15 -11.82 9.16
C PRO A 39 -22.69 -10.42 9.59
N LEU A 40 -21.53 -10.03 9.09
CA LEU A 40 -20.98 -8.70 9.34
C LEU A 40 -21.84 -7.66 8.61
N ALA A 41 -22.43 -6.73 9.34
CA ALA A 41 -23.14 -5.61 8.74
C ALA A 41 -22.12 -4.67 8.07
N ARG A 42 -22.34 -4.41 6.77
CA ARG A 42 -21.56 -3.44 5.99
C ARG A 42 -22.50 -2.62 5.14
N VAL A 43 -22.18 -1.34 4.99
CA VAL A 43 -22.85 -0.46 4.04
C VAL A 43 -21.89 -0.12 2.91
N GLU A 44 -22.46 0.01 1.70
CA GLU A 44 -21.73 0.33 0.49
C GLU A 44 -22.46 1.47 -0.23
N ARG A 45 -21.75 2.19 -1.09
CA ARG A 45 -22.39 3.19 -1.92
C ARG A 45 -23.24 2.52 -3.01
N PRO A 46 -24.53 2.89 -3.17
CA PRO A 46 -25.34 2.35 -4.26
C PRO A 46 -24.84 2.83 -5.63
N LYS A 47 -25.08 2.06 -6.68
CA LYS A 47 -24.67 2.39 -8.05
C LYS A 47 -25.38 3.63 -8.61
N SER A 48 -26.56 3.95 -8.14
CA SER A 48 -27.33 5.12 -8.51
C SER A 48 -27.84 5.84 -7.25
N ARG A 49 -27.81 7.17 -7.26
CA ARG A 49 -28.30 8.03 -6.18
C ARG A 49 -29.81 7.91 -5.91
N GLU A 50 -30.58 7.47 -6.89
CA GLU A 50 -31.99 7.16 -6.69
C GLU A 50 -32.20 6.08 -5.63
N HIS A 51 -31.13 5.41 -5.24
CA HIS A 51 -31.11 4.35 -4.23
C HIS A 51 -30.58 4.81 -2.87
N GLY A 52 -30.61 6.10 -2.56
CA GLY A 52 -30.18 6.68 -1.28
C GLY A 52 -28.66 6.92 -1.18
N ASP A 53 -28.19 7.19 0.03
CA ASP A 53 -26.78 7.50 0.32
C ASP A 53 -25.95 6.23 0.48
N TRP A 54 -26.52 5.20 1.12
CA TRP A 54 -25.89 3.90 1.41
C TRP A 54 -26.80 2.75 1.07
N ALA A 55 -26.22 1.59 0.82
CA ALA A 55 -26.94 0.33 0.62
C ALA A 55 -26.29 -0.80 1.43
N THR A 56 -27.10 -1.75 1.89
CA THR A 56 -26.60 -2.97 2.53
C THR A 56 -27.31 -4.21 2.00
N ASN A 57 -26.57 -5.30 1.89
CA ASN A 57 -27.08 -6.62 1.51
C ASN A 57 -27.28 -7.54 2.73
N ILE A 58 -27.29 -7.00 3.94
CA ILE A 58 -27.35 -7.75 5.20
C ILE A 58 -28.56 -8.69 5.27
N ALA A 59 -29.71 -8.27 4.74
CA ALA A 59 -30.92 -9.09 4.70
C ALA A 59 -30.75 -10.31 3.81
N LEU A 60 -30.04 -10.21 2.68
CA LEU A 60 -29.71 -11.34 1.80
C LEU A 60 -28.80 -12.35 2.49
N GLN A 61 -27.80 -11.86 3.23
CA GLN A 61 -26.87 -12.72 3.96
C GLN A 61 -27.55 -13.42 5.14
N LEU A 62 -28.39 -12.68 5.88
CA LEU A 62 -29.09 -13.20 7.04
C LEU A 62 -30.19 -14.19 6.66
N ALA A 63 -30.88 -13.99 5.54
CA ALA A 63 -31.98 -14.83 5.09
C ALA A 63 -31.65 -16.32 5.04
N LYS A 64 -30.45 -16.65 4.55
CA LYS A 64 -29.95 -18.05 4.52
C LYS A 64 -29.76 -18.63 5.92
N LYS A 65 -29.40 -17.79 6.89
CA LYS A 65 -29.07 -18.18 8.28
C LYS A 65 -30.30 -18.29 9.17
N VAL A 66 -31.39 -17.62 8.78
CA VAL A 66 -32.70 -17.69 9.50
C VAL A 66 -33.75 -18.52 8.75
N GLY A 67 -33.43 -19.05 7.58
CA GLY A 67 -34.35 -19.90 6.80
C GLY A 67 -35.59 -19.17 6.28
N LYS A 68 -35.49 -17.84 6.02
CA LYS A 68 -36.61 -17.01 5.54
C LYS A 68 -36.33 -16.40 4.17
N ASN A 69 -37.38 -15.89 3.53
CA ASN A 69 -37.25 -15.15 2.28
C ASN A 69 -36.46 -13.85 2.53
N PRO A 70 -35.46 -13.48 1.68
CA PRO A 70 -34.68 -12.26 1.86
C PRO A 70 -35.53 -10.99 1.97
N ARG A 71 -36.62 -10.86 1.22
CA ARG A 71 -37.51 -9.68 1.31
C ARG A 71 -38.28 -9.61 2.62
N GLU A 72 -38.65 -10.75 3.22
CA GLU A 72 -39.26 -10.77 4.55
C GLU A 72 -38.28 -10.32 5.62
N VAL A 73 -37.01 -10.78 5.54
CA VAL A 73 -35.95 -10.34 6.42
C VAL A 73 -35.67 -8.85 6.22
N ALA A 74 -35.64 -8.39 4.97
CA ALA A 74 -35.46 -6.98 4.64
C ALA A 74 -36.56 -6.09 5.23
N ALA A 75 -37.83 -6.55 5.20
CA ALA A 75 -38.94 -5.79 5.80
C ALA A 75 -38.77 -5.61 7.32
N VAL A 76 -38.36 -6.67 8.02
CA VAL A 76 -38.10 -6.61 9.47
C VAL A 76 -36.95 -5.66 9.77
N LEU A 77 -35.86 -5.73 9.00
CA LEU A 77 -34.67 -4.90 9.22
C LEU A 77 -34.90 -3.45 8.80
N ALA A 78 -35.68 -3.20 7.75
CA ALA A 78 -35.96 -1.83 7.28
C ALA A 78 -36.56 -0.96 8.38
N ASP A 79 -37.56 -1.45 9.11
CA ASP A 79 -38.17 -0.73 10.22
C ASP A 79 -37.19 -0.44 11.36
N LYS A 80 -36.28 -1.38 11.63
CA LYS A 80 -35.25 -1.25 12.67
C LYS A 80 -34.19 -0.24 12.27
N ILE A 81 -33.70 -0.32 11.03
CA ILE A 81 -32.70 0.60 10.50
C ILE A 81 -33.28 2.01 10.38
N ALA A 82 -34.54 2.16 9.98
CA ALA A 82 -35.21 3.45 9.93
C ALA A 82 -35.37 4.11 11.31
N SER A 83 -35.30 3.35 12.40
CA SER A 83 -35.31 3.88 13.76
C SER A 83 -33.94 4.36 14.28
N ILE A 84 -32.86 4.13 13.51
CA ILE A 84 -31.53 4.61 13.86
C ILE A 84 -31.50 6.14 13.73
N PRO A 85 -31.09 6.88 14.76
CA PRO A 85 -30.96 8.33 14.68
C PRO A 85 -30.08 8.77 13.51
N GLY A 86 -30.55 9.72 12.69
CA GLY A 86 -29.83 10.19 11.50
C GLY A 86 -30.20 9.46 10.20
N VAL A 87 -30.99 8.38 10.27
CA VAL A 87 -31.58 7.75 9.09
C VAL A 87 -32.93 8.41 8.77
N SER A 88 -33.10 8.88 7.54
CA SER A 88 -34.34 9.48 7.05
C SER A 88 -35.31 8.44 6.48
N THR A 89 -34.82 7.61 5.55
CA THR A 89 -35.63 6.55 4.93
C THR A 89 -34.83 5.28 4.68
N VAL A 90 -35.54 4.14 4.64
CA VAL A 90 -34.97 2.84 4.22
C VAL A 90 -35.92 2.19 3.22
N ASP A 91 -35.43 1.99 1.99
CA ASP A 91 -36.16 1.40 0.89
C ASP A 91 -35.66 -0.02 0.58
N ILE A 92 -36.59 -0.95 0.34
CA ILE A 92 -36.26 -2.33 -0.02
C ILE A 92 -36.17 -2.44 -1.54
N ALA A 93 -34.98 -2.76 -2.07
CA ALA A 93 -34.74 -2.89 -3.49
C ALA A 93 -34.43 -4.34 -3.90
N GLY A 94 -34.83 -4.70 -5.11
CA GLY A 94 -34.54 -6.00 -5.72
C GLY A 94 -34.90 -7.19 -4.82
N PRO A 95 -34.01 -8.17 -4.65
CA PRO A 95 -34.28 -9.39 -3.87
C PRO A 95 -34.20 -9.17 -2.34
N GLY A 96 -33.85 -8.00 -1.84
CA GLY A 96 -33.72 -7.71 -0.40
C GLY A 96 -32.52 -6.83 -0.05
N PHE A 97 -32.06 -5.98 -0.97
CA PHE A 97 -31.15 -4.88 -0.64
C PHE A 97 -31.92 -3.82 0.17
N LEU A 98 -31.25 -3.20 1.11
CA LEU A 98 -31.75 -2.06 1.87
C LEU A 98 -31.00 -0.82 1.46
N ASN A 99 -31.71 0.13 0.86
CA ASN A 99 -31.19 1.44 0.47
C ASN A 99 -31.52 2.44 1.58
N ILE A 100 -30.52 3.15 2.06
CA ILE A 100 -30.59 4.00 3.25
C ILE A 100 -30.33 5.44 2.82
N THR A 101 -31.24 6.34 3.16
CA THR A 101 -31.06 7.78 3.01
C THR A 101 -30.87 8.39 4.40
N LEU A 102 -29.84 9.21 4.58
CA LEU A 102 -29.56 9.92 5.82
C LEU A 102 -30.28 11.28 5.86
N ASP A 103 -30.51 11.79 7.06
CA ASP A 103 -30.87 13.20 7.24
C ASP A 103 -29.75 14.11 6.74
N ALA A 104 -30.08 15.22 6.11
CA ALA A 104 -29.08 16.17 5.60
C ALA A 104 -28.13 16.66 6.70
N ALA A 105 -28.64 16.87 7.91
CA ALA A 105 -27.82 17.26 9.05
C ALA A 105 -26.85 16.14 9.48
N ALA A 106 -27.30 14.89 9.52
CA ALA A 106 -26.47 13.74 9.84
C ALA A 106 -25.40 13.50 8.77
N ALA A 107 -25.74 13.60 7.50
CA ALA A 107 -24.76 13.52 6.40
C ALA A 107 -23.73 14.66 6.47
N GLY A 108 -24.17 15.88 6.77
CA GLY A 108 -23.29 17.05 6.85
C GLY A 108 -22.34 17.02 8.06
N THR A 109 -22.70 16.35 9.16
CA THR A 109 -21.81 16.22 10.34
C THR A 109 -20.52 15.44 10.01
N LEU A 110 -20.51 14.60 8.96
CA LEU A 110 -19.32 13.93 8.48
C LEU A 110 -18.19 14.92 8.18
N ALA A 111 -18.50 16.09 7.60
CA ALA A 111 -17.47 17.10 7.31
C ALA A 111 -16.81 17.62 8.59
N ALA A 112 -17.58 17.83 9.67
CA ALA A 112 -17.04 18.23 10.97
C ALA A 112 -16.19 17.12 11.58
N THR A 113 -16.66 15.87 11.55
CA THR A 113 -15.93 14.69 12.02
C THR A 113 -14.57 14.55 11.33
N ILE A 114 -14.51 14.74 10.00
CA ILE A 114 -13.27 14.68 9.24
C ILE A 114 -12.28 15.74 9.69
N VAL A 115 -12.74 16.99 9.83
CA VAL A 115 -11.87 18.10 10.23
C VAL A 115 -11.37 17.92 11.66
N GLU A 116 -12.22 17.45 12.57
CA GLU A 116 -11.86 17.16 13.96
C GLU A 116 -10.85 16.01 14.07
N ALA A 117 -11.10 14.91 13.38
CA ALA A 117 -10.19 13.76 13.34
C ALA A 117 -8.85 14.08 12.66
N GLY A 118 -8.86 15.02 11.70
CA GLY A 118 -7.64 15.45 11.01
C GLY A 118 -6.89 14.28 10.36
N LYS A 119 -5.62 14.11 10.71
CA LYS A 119 -4.76 13.06 10.16
C LYS A 119 -5.19 11.64 10.52
N THR A 120 -5.99 11.46 11.57
CA THR A 120 -6.46 10.14 12.01
C THR A 120 -7.74 9.70 11.29
N TYR A 121 -8.37 10.56 10.51
CA TYR A 121 -9.49 10.13 9.70
C TYR A 121 -9.07 9.11 8.65
N GLY A 122 -9.67 7.93 8.69
CA GLY A 122 -9.33 6.80 7.82
C GLY A 122 -8.37 5.80 8.45
N THR A 123 -7.91 6.01 9.70
CA THR A 123 -7.14 5.01 10.45
C THR A 123 -8.06 4.05 11.21
N SER A 124 -7.57 2.84 11.51
CA SER A 124 -8.28 1.89 12.36
C SER A 124 -7.32 0.97 13.11
N ASP A 125 -7.87 0.12 13.97
CA ASP A 125 -7.14 -0.88 14.76
C ASP A 125 -7.26 -2.30 14.17
N LYS A 126 -7.50 -2.42 12.87
CA LYS A 126 -7.72 -3.72 12.18
C LYS A 126 -6.55 -4.69 12.37
N PHE A 127 -5.33 -4.18 12.31
CA PHE A 127 -4.10 -4.95 12.52
C PHE A 127 -3.41 -4.61 13.84
N ALA A 128 -4.14 -4.03 14.82
CA ALA A 128 -3.57 -3.72 16.12
C ALA A 128 -2.95 -4.96 16.79
N GLY A 129 -1.73 -4.80 17.31
CA GLY A 129 -0.97 -5.88 17.93
C GLY A 129 -0.37 -6.90 16.94
N LYS A 130 -0.42 -6.63 15.63
CA LYS A 130 0.25 -7.44 14.61
C LYS A 130 1.54 -6.80 14.17
N THR A 131 2.62 -7.58 14.13
CA THR A 131 3.87 -7.20 13.48
C THR A 131 3.91 -7.81 12.09
N ILE A 132 4.05 -6.97 11.08
CA ILE A 132 4.13 -7.36 9.66
C ILE A 132 5.53 -7.07 9.16
N ASN A 133 6.28 -8.11 8.78
CA ASN A 133 7.55 -7.95 8.09
C ASN A 133 7.29 -7.81 6.59
N LEU A 134 7.63 -6.67 6.03
CA LEU A 134 7.43 -6.33 4.64
C LEU A 134 8.79 -6.22 3.95
N GLU A 135 9.14 -7.22 3.13
CA GLU A 135 10.36 -7.23 2.34
C GLU A 135 10.08 -6.73 0.93
N PHE A 136 10.84 -5.72 0.49
CA PHE A 136 10.70 -5.16 -0.85
C PHE A 136 12.00 -4.52 -1.35
N VAL A 137 12.11 -4.31 -2.66
CA VAL A 137 13.30 -3.90 -3.42
C VAL A 137 14.34 -5.01 -3.45
N SER A 138 15.05 -5.27 -2.36
CA SER A 138 15.99 -6.39 -2.14
C SER A 138 16.96 -6.62 -3.31
N ALA A 139 17.66 -5.57 -3.75
CA ALA A 139 18.63 -5.62 -4.83
C ALA A 139 20.06 -5.77 -4.29
N ASN A 140 20.88 -6.56 -4.97
CA ASN A 140 22.29 -6.69 -4.63
C ASN A 140 23.08 -5.42 -4.98
N PRO A 141 24.13 -5.07 -4.23
CA PRO A 141 24.91 -3.84 -4.42
C PRO A 141 25.86 -3.95 -5.63
N THR A 142 25.31 -4.14 -6.82
CA THR A 142 26.04 -4.26 -8.09
C THR A 142 25.73 -3.15 -9.09
N GLY A 143 24.86 -2.24 -8.73
CA GLY A 143 24.47 -1.09 -9.55
C GLY A 143 23.29 -0.32 -8.95
N PRO A 144 22.93 0.83 -9.54
CA PRO A 144 21.78 1.61 -9.13
C PRO A 144 20.47 0.83 -9.18
N ILE A 145 19.47 1.27 -8.41
CA ILE A 145 18.12 0.67 -8.44
C ILE A 145 17.51 0.85 -9.82
N HIS A 146 17.17 -0.26 -10.45
CA HIS A 146 16.50 -0.27 -11.75
C HIS A 146 14.98 -0.08 -11.60
N LEU A 147 14.29 0.15 -12.70
CA LEU A 147 12.87 0.52 -12.74
C LEU A 147 11.95 -0.47 -12.00
N GLY A 148 12.21 -1.78 -12.08
CA GLY A 148 11.45 -2.79 -11.32
C GLY A 148 11.61 -2.62 -9.80
N GLY A 149 12.83 -2.38 -9.32
CA GLY A 149 13.09 -2.06 -7.91
C GLY A 149 12.46 -0.73 -7.49
N THR A 150 12.44 0.26 -8.38
CA THR A 150 11.78 1.55 -8.14
C THR A 150 10.27 1.39 -7.94
N ARG A 151 9.63 0.50 -8.72
CA ARG A 151 8.20 0.17 -8.50
C ARG A 151 7.98 -0.39 -7.11
N TRP A 152 8.82 -1.35 -6.69
CA TRP A 152 8.70 -1.93 -5.36
C TRP A 152 9.00 -0.93 -4.25
N ALA A 153 9.93 0.00 -4.45
CA ALA A 153 10.17 1.08 -3.49
C ALA A 153 8.92 1.94 -3.26
N ALA A 154 8.22 2.34 -4.33
CA ALA A 154 7.00 3.11 -4.23
C ALA A 154 5.84 2.32 -3.63
N VAL A 155 5.58 1.11 -4.16
CA VAL A 155 4.45 0.26 -3.74
C VAL A 155 4.65 -0.27 -2.32
N GLY A 156 5.86 -0.71 -1.99
CA GLY A 156 6.20 -1.25 -0.67
C GLY A 156 6.06 -0.22 0.43
N ASP A 157 6.60 0.99 0.22
CA ASP A 157 6.46 2.08 1.18
C ASP A 157 4.99 2.51 1.36
N ALA A 158 4.24 2.66 0.26
CA ALA A 158 2.81 2.99 0.34
C ALA A 158 2.01 1.89 1.07
N LEU A 159 2.30 0.62 0.81
CA LEU A 159 1.65 -0.49 1.53
C LEU A 159 2.00 -0.47 3.03
N ALA A 160 3.25 -0.19 3.38
CA ALA A 160 3.65 -0.05 4.78
C ALA A 160 2.85 1.06 5.48
N ASN A 161 2.75 2.24 4.87
CA ASN A 161 1.98 3.37 5.42
C ASN A 161 0.49 3.02 5.60
N ILE A 162 -0.10 2.29 4.64
CA ILE A 162 -1.50 1.84 4.70
C ILE A 162 -1.71 0.82 5.83
N LEU A 163 -0.80 -0.15 5.98
CA LEU A 163 -0.87 -1.14 7.06
C LEU A 163 -0.69 -0.49 8.44
N GLU A 164 0.20 0.49 8.56
CA GLU A 164 0.38 1.29 9.79
C GLU A 164 -0.86 2.13 10.11
N ALA A 165 -1.52 2.70 9.10
CA ALA A 165 -2.80 3.41 9.28
C ALA A 165 -3.92 2.48 9.79
N GLU A 166 -3.83 1.19 9.52
CA GLU A 166 -4.75 0.15 10.03
C GLU A 166 -4.24 -0.52 11.32
N GLY A 167 -3.25 0.06 12.00
CA GLY A 167 -2.78 -0.31 13.33
C GLY A 167 -1.66 -1.35 13.38
N ALA A 168 -1.09 -1.78 12.24
CA ALA A 168 0.02 -2.71 12.22
C ALA A 168 1.33 -2.07 12.71
N ASN A 169 2.18 -2.89 13.35
CA ASN A 169 3.60 -2.58 13.47
C ASN A 169 4.32 -3.14 12.24
N VAL A 170 4.73 -2.27 11.31
CA VAL A 170 5.38 -2.70 10.06
C VAL A 170 6.89 -2.62 10.19
N VAL A 171 7.58 -3.71 9.86
CA VAL A 171 9.03 -3.77 9.74
C VAL A 171 9.39 -3.80 8.27
N ARG A 172 9.91 -2.70 7.75
CA ARG A 172 10.39 -2.56 6.38
C ARG A 172 11.76 -3.23 6.26
N GLU A 173 11.87 -4.27 5.48
CA GLU A 173 13.07 -5.08 5.37
C GLU A 173 13.62 -5.11 3.95
N TYR A 174 14.94 -4.93 3.86
CA TYR A 174 15.72 -5.02 2.64
C TYR A 174 16.69 -6.20 2.77
N TYR A 175 16.59 -7.18 1.87
CA TYR A 175 17.49 -8.33 1.81
C TYR A 175 18.54 -8.10 0.74
N PHE A 176 19.79 -8.43 1.04
CA PHE A 176 20.89 -8.30 0.08
C PHE A 176 21.95 -9.36 0.27
N ASN A 177 22.70 -9.60 -0.82
CA ASN A 177 23.88 -10.46 -0.83
C ASN A 177 25.05 -9.65 -1.40
N ASP A 178 26.16 -9.60 -0.67
CA ASP A 178 27.42 -8.96 -1.08
C ASP A 178 28.47 -9.96 -1.54
N HIS A 179 28.07 -11.22 -1.79
CA HIS A 179 28.89 -12.32 -2.28
C HIS A 179 28.27 -12.97 -3.52
N GLY A 180 29.04 -13.89 -4.13
CA GLY A 180 28.58 -14.67 -5.27
C GLY A 180 28.84 -14.03 -6.63
N THR A 181 28.42 -14.72 -7.68
CA THR A 181 28.81 -14.42 -9.08
C THR A 181 28.47 -13.01 -9.53
N GLN A 182 27.38 -12.42 -9.06
CA GLN A 182 27.01 -11.03 -9.42
C GLN A 182 28.00 -10.02 -8.83
N ILE A 183 28.39 -10.22 -7.59
CA ILE A 183 29.39 -9.38 -6.93
C ILE A 183 30.76 -9.56 -7.58
N ASP A 184 31.15 -10.80 -7.91
CA ASP A 184 32.41 -11.06 -8.61
C ASP A 184 32.50 -10.32 -9.94
N ARG A 185 31.39 -10.30 -10.72
CA ARG A 185 31.30 -9.54 -11.99
C ARG A 185 31.40 -8.03 -11.76
N PHE A 186 30.79 -7.52 -10.70
CA PHE A 186 30.88 -6.11 -10.31
C PHE A 186 32.32 -5.72 -9.95
N VAL A 187 32.98 -6.51 -9.10
CA VAL A 187 34.37 -6.32 -8.71
C VAL A 187 35.30 -6.36 -9.93
N ASN A 188 35.10 -7.34 -10.83
CA ASN A 188 35.90 -7.43 -12.06
C ASN A 188 35.71 -6.20 -12.96
N SER A 189 34.50 -5.64 -13.02
CA SER A 189 34.22 -4.39 -13.76
C SER A 189 34.94 -3.19 -13.15
N LEU A 190 34.96 -3.08 -11.83
CA LEU A 190 35.70 -2.03 -11.11
C LEU A 190 37.21 -2.15 -11.32
N LEU A 191 37.76 -3.36 -11.25
CA LEU A 191 39.19 -3.64 -11.48
C LEU A 191 39.60 -3.31 -12.92
N ALA A 192 38.81 -3.72 -13.91
CA ALA A 192 39.07 -3.41 -15.32
C ALA A 192 39.09 -1.88 -15.53
N ALA A 193 38.09 -1.17 -14.99
CA ALA A 193 38.05 0.29 -15.05
C ALA A 193 39.24 0.95 -14.37
N ALA A 194 39.69 0.42 -13.22
CA ALA A 194 40.85 0.94 -12.50
C ALA A 194 42.19 0.74 -13.25
N LYS A 195 42.28 -0.34 -14.02
CA LYS A 195 43.46 -0.65 -14.88
C LYS A 195 43.39 0.03 -16.25
N GLY A 196 42.28 0.73 -16.58
CA GLY A 196 42.05 1.29 -17.92
C GLY A 196 41.76 0.24 -18.98
N GLU A 197 41.27 -0.96 -18.58
CA GLU A 197 40.89 -2.05 -19.45
C GLU A 197 39.41 -1.94 -19.86
N PRO A 198 38.99 -2.56 -20.98
CA PRO A 198 37.59 -2.61 -21.38
C PRO A 198 36.74 -3.35 -20.32
N THR A 199 35.46 -3.00 -20.22
CA THR A 199 34.51 -3.73 -19.39
C THR A 199 34.45 -5.21 -19.82
N PRO A 200 34.55 -6.18 -18.88
CA PRO A 200 34.40 -7.60 -19.18
C PRO A 200 33.09 -7.90 -19.93
N GLU A 201 33.07 -8.94 -20.76
CA GLU A 201 31.90 -9.30 -21.61
C GLU A 201 30.61 -9.50 -20.80
N ASP A 202 30.72 -10.08 -19.60
CA ASP A 202 29.63 -10.32 -18.65
C ASP A 202 29.60 -9.30 -17.49
N GLY A 203 30.41 -8.23 -17.59
CA GLY A 203 30.56 -7.21 -16.58
C GLY A 203 29.44 -6.15 -16.59
N TYR A 204 29.52 -5.27 -15.63
CA TYR A 204 28.64 -4.12 -15.49
C TYR A 204 29.29 -2.88 -16.12
N ALA A 205 28.50 -2.12 -16.86
CA ALA A 205 28.94 -0.88 -17.52
C ALA A 205 28.06 0.30 -17.05
N GLY A 206 28.62 1.50 -17.07
CA GLY A 206 27.94 2.74 -16.72
C GLY A 206 28.87 3.71 -15.99
N SER A 207 28.49 4.97 -15.89
CA SER A 207 29.27 6.02 -15.21
C SER A 207 29.53 5.69 -13.74
N TYR A 208 28.59 5.03 -13.08
CA TYR A 208 28.70 4.64 -11.67
C TYR A 208 29.91 3.71 -11.39
N ILE A 209 30.29 2.86 -12.36
CA ILE A 209 31.51 2.04 -12.25
C ILE A 209 32.74 2.93 -12.15
N THR A 210 32.82 3.99 -12.98
CA THR A 210 33.92 4.96 -12.93
C THR A 210 33.91 5.74 -11.62
N ASP A 211 32.73 6.19 -11.19
CA ASP A 211 32.57 7.00 -9.97
C ASP A 211 32.99 6.20 -8.71
N ILE A 212 32.55 4.94 -8.62
CA ILE A 212 32.93 4.04 -7.49
C ILE A 212 34.41 3.73 -7.53
N LYS A 213 34.95 3.37 -8.70
CA LYS A 213 36.39 3.13 -8.90
C LYS A 213 37.22 4.33 -8.45
N ASP A 214 36.82 5.55 -8.82
CA ASP A 214 37.56 6.78 -8.42
C ASP A 214 37.48 7.01 -6.90
N GLN A 215 36.34 6.70 -6.26
CA GLN A 215 36.19 6.75 -4.82
C GLN A 215 37.08 5.72 -4.11
N ILE A 216 37.14 4.47 -4.62
CA ILE A 216 38.02 3.42 -4.08
C ILE A 216 39.47 3.88 -4.12
N LEU A 217 39.95 4.36 -5.27
CA LEU A 217 41.33 4.82 -5.44
C LEU A 217 41.63 6.10 -4.63
N SER A 218 40.64 6.94 -4.36
CA SER A 218 40.77 8.08 -3.45
C SER A 218 40.93 7.64 -2.00
N GLN A 219 40.20 6.64 -1.54
CA GLN A 219 40.29 6.09 -0.18
C GLN A 219 41.52 5.20 0.01
N ARG A 220 41.88 4.44 -1.00
CA ARG A 220 42.99 3.47 -1.02
C ARG A 220 43.79 3.63 -2.32
N PRO A 221 44.71 4.61 -2.38
CA PRO A 221 45.55 4.86 -3.57
C PRO A 221 46.41 3.65 -3.98
N ASP A 222 46.71 2.77 -3.04
CA ASP A 222 47.48 1.53 -3.21
C ASP A 222 46.59 0.30 -3.49
N ALA A 223 45.28 0.46 -3.74
CA ALA A 223 44.32 -0.64 -3.88
C ALA A 223 44.70 -1.66 -4.99
N LEU A 224 45.27 -1.19 -6.09
CA LEU A 224 45.72 -2.07 -7.20
C LEU A 224 47.01 -2.84 -6.87
N ASP A 225 47.82 -2.33 -5.95
CA ASP A 225 49.12 -2.91 -5.54
C ASP A 225 48.97 -3.76 -4.25
N ALA A 226 47.73 -3.88 -3.70
CA ALA A 226 47.47 -4.70 -2.53
C ALA A 226 47.74 -6.19 -2.80
N GLU A 227 47.97 -6.97 -1.77
CA GLU A 227 48.19 -8.43 -1.88
C GLU A 227 47.00 -9.11 -2.58
N ASN A 228 45.77 -8.68 -2.29
CA ASN A 228 44.54 -9.11 -2.94
C ASN A 228 43.69 -7.89 -3.38
N PRO A 229 43.96 -7.30 -4.57
CA PRO A 229 43.20 -6.16 -5.07
C PRO A 229 41.69 -6.44 -5.19
N ALA A 230 41.34 -7.67 -5.60
CA ALA A 230 39.92 -8.02 -5.76
C ALA A 230 39.15 -7.93 -4.45
N GLU A 231 39.75 -8.30 -3.33
CA GLU A 231 39.07 -8.20 -2.03
C GLU A 231 38.93 -6.74 -1.56
N VAL A 232 39.94 -5.91 -1.78
CA VAL A 232 39.87 -4.46 -1.49
C VAL A 232 38.75 -3.80 -2.30
N PHE A 233 38.67 -4.12 -3.60
CA PHE A 233 37.62 -3.59 -4.48
C PHE A 233 36.24 -4.15 -4.13
N ARG A 234 36.16 -5.39 -3.66
CA ARG A 234 34.92 -6.00 -3.15
C ARG A 234 34.41 -5.24 -1.92
N GLU A 235 35.22 -5.18 -0.88
CA GLU A 235 34.85 -4.58 0.40
C GLU A 235 34.41 -3.12 0.22
N ILE A 236 35.29 -2.27 -0.33
CA ILE A 236 34.99 -0.84 -0.48
C ILE A 236 33.94 -0.59 -1.56
N GLY A 237 34.00 -1.32 -2.68
CA GLY A 237 33.09 -1.12 -3.81
C GLY A 237 31.65 -1.48 -3.48
N THR A 238 31.41 -2.61 -2.80
CA THR A 238 30.06 -2.99 -2.37
C THR A 238 29.50 -2.06 -1.30
N GLU A 239 30.34 -1.61 -0.36
CA GLU A 239 29.93 -0.64 0.66
C GLU A 239 29.50 0.70 0.03
N LEU A 240 30.32 1.24 -0.90
CA LEU A 240 30.00 2.48 -1.62
C LEU A 240 28.73 2.35 -2.45
N MET A 241 28.58 1.24 -3.19
CA MET A 241 27.39 1.02 -4.01
C MET A 241 26.13 0.90 -3.14
N PHE A 242 26.24 0.20 -2.02
CA PHE A 242 25.11 0.04 -1.11
C PHE A 242 24.74 1.36 -0.42
N ALA A 243 25.72 2.18 -0.08
CA ALA A 243 25.47 3.53 0.45
C ALA A 243 24.73 4.41 -0.57
N GLN A 244 25.10 4.34 -1.87
CA GLN A 244 24.37 5.05 -2.94
C GLN A 244 22.93 4.55 -3.08
N ILE A 245 22.71 3.23 -3.04
CA ILE A 245 21.36 2.64 -3.08
C ILE A 245 20.50 3.17 -1.93
N LYS A 246 21.01 3.16 -0.71
CA LYS A 246 20.29 3.68 0.47
C LYS A 246 19.94 5.16 0.34
N GLU A 247 20.87 5.96 -0.12
CA GLU A 247 20.66 7.40 -0.33
C GLU A 247 19.63 7.67 -1.43
N SER A 248 19.66 6.92 -2.54
CA SER A 248 18.68 7.03 -3.62
C SER A 248 17.27 6.69 -3.16
N LEU A 249 17.13 5.62 -2.40
CA LEU A 249 15.86 5.20 -1.81
C LEU A 249 15.35 6.23 -0.79
N HIS A 250 16.22 6.73 0.08
CA HIS A 250 15.86 7.78 1.05
C HIS A 250 15.32 9.04 0.35
N ARG A 251 16.02 9.53 -0.67
CA ARG A 251 15.55 10.69 -1.46
C ARG A 251 14.28 10.43 -2.23
N PHE A 252 14.00 9.16 -2.56
CA PHE A 252 12.73 8.73 -3.15
C PHE A 252 11.60 8.63 -2.11
N GLY A 253 11.91 8.81 -0.82
CA GLY A 253 10.97 8.70 0.30
C GLY A 253 10.70 7.26 0.73
N THR A 254 11.69 6.37 0.56
CA THR A 254 11.61 4.96 0.94
C THR A 254 12.77 4.63 1.85
N ASP A 255 12.47 4.30 3.11
CA ASP A 255 13.43 3.93 4.14
C ASP A 255 13.17 2.51 4.63
N PHE A 256 14.18 1.88 5.23
CA PHE A 256 14.11 0.53 5.76
C PHE A 256 14.56 0.46 7.22
N ASP A 257 13.89 -0.37 7.99
CA ASP A 257 14.21 -0.64 9.39
C ASP A 257 15.31 -1.69 9.53
N VAL A 258 15.32 -2.66 8.61
CA VAL A 258 16.25 -3.79 8.63
C VAL A 258 16.90 -3.96 7.25
N PHE A 259 18.22 -4.02 7.24
CA PHE A 259 19.01 -4.49 6.10
C PHE A 259 19.54 -5.87 6.43
N PHE A 260 18.93 -6.90 5.83
CA PHE A 260 19.26 -8.29 6.14
C PHE A 260 20.30 -8.83 5.16
N HIS A 261 21.41 -9.30 5.72
CA HIS A 261 22.51 -9.88 4.96
C HIS A 261 22.31 -11.39 4.79
N GLU A 262 22.34 -11.90 3.56
CA GLU A 262 22.07 -13.31 3.24
C GLU A 262 22.93 -14.28 4.06
N ASN A 263 24.24 -14.02 4.13
CA ASN A 263 25.17 -14.94 4.79
C ASN A 263 25.03 -14.98 6.31
N SER A 264 24.36 -14.01 6.93
CA SER A 264 24.25 -13.91 8.39
C SER A 264 23.65 -15.17 9.04
N VAL A 265 22.71 -15.84 8.38
CA VAL A 265 22.09 -17.08 8.89
C VAL A 265 23.03 -18.29 8.85
N PHE A 266 23.99 -18.28 7.94
CA PHE A 266 25.02 -19.33 7.85
C PHE A 266 26.17 -19.05 8.82
N GLU A 267 26.67 -17.83 8.86
CA GLU A 267 27.78 -17.41 9.73
C GLU A 267 27.42 -17.52 11.23
N SER A 268 26.16 -17.22 11.59
CA SER A 268 25.67 -17.39 12.97
C SER A 268 25.37 -18.85 13.33
N GLY A 269 25.40 -19.78 12.39
CA GLY A 269 25.00 -21.18 12.56
C GLY A 269 23.47 -21.34 12.74
N GLU A 270 22.67 -20.33 12.44
CA GLU A 270 21.21 -20.40 12.56
C GLU A 270 20.63 -21.41 11.56
N ALA A 271 21.11 -21.41 10.32
CA ALA A 271 20.69 -22.36 9.29
C ALA A 271 20.92 -23.81 9.74
N ASP A 272 22.09 -24.13 10.30
CA ASP A 272 22.38 -25.46 10.80
C ASP A 272 21.45 -25.87 11.93
N ARG A 273 21.21 -24.97 12.89
CA ARG A 273 20.31 -25.25 14.04
C ARG A 273 18.89 -25.56 13.58
N ILE A 274 18.36 -24.79 12.62
CA ILE A 274 17.01 -24.98 12.09
C ILE A 274 16.91 -26.31 11.34
N ILE A 275 17.87 -26.60 10.47
CA ILE A 275 17.89 -27.84 9.68
C ILE A 275 18.00 -29.07 10.60
N GLU A 276 18.85 -29.05 11.60
CA GLU A 276 18.95 -30.15 12.58
C GLU A 276 17.64 -30.32 13.37
N GLN A 277 16.95 -29.24 13.70
CA GLN A 277 15.63 -29.34 14.32
C GLN A 277 14.61 -29.97 13.37
N MET A 278 14.58 -29.54 12.08
CA MET A 278 13.68 -30.09 11.07
C MET A 278 13.91 -31.59 10.84
N LYS A 279 15.17 -32.07 10.89
CA LYS A 279 15.49 -33.52 10.83
C LYS A 279 14.89 -34.26 12.03
N LYS A 280 15.05 -33.72 13.25
CA LYS A 280 14.51 -34.32 14.49
C LYS A 280 12.97 -34.38 14.48
N ASP A 281 12.33 -33.35 13.93
CA ASP A 281 10.87 -33.22 13.85
C ASP A 281 10.27 -34.04 12.68
N GLY A 282 11.12 -34.74 11.89
CA GLY A 282 10.69 -35.54 10.74
C GLY A 282 10.16 -34.74 9.54
N GLN A 283 10.50 -33.45 9.48
CA GLN A 283 10.12 -32.54 8.39
C GLN A 283 11.02 -32.71 7.14
N LEU A 284 12.18 -33.35 7.32
CA LEU A 284 13.11 -33.73 6.25
C LEU A 284 13.21 -35.25 6.13
N PHE A 285 13.47 -35.75 4.91
CA PHE A 285 13.76 -37.15 4.64
C PHE A 285 15.05 -37.29 3.87
N GLU A 286 15.74 -38.41 4.10
CA GLU A 286 17.00 -38.73 3.39
C GLU A 286 16.70 -39.54 2.12
N SER A 287 17.30 -39.12 1.00
CA SER A 287 17.27 -39.86 -0.25
C SER A 287 18.53 -39.57 -1.04
N GLU A 288 19.16 -40.64 -1.58
CA GLU A 288 20.40 -40.57 -2.40
C GLU A 288 21.54 -39.81 -1.70
N GLY A 289 21.66 -39.94 -0.39
CA GLY A 289 22.67 -39.28 0.42
C GLY A 289 22.44 -37.77 0.66
N ALA A 290 21.32 -37.26 0.24
CA ALA A 290 20.91 -35.86 0.43
C ALA A 290 19.69 -35.78 1.35
N TRP A 291 19.50 -34.62 2.01
CA TRP A 291 18.31 -34.32 2.81
C TRP A 291 17.33 -33.47 2.01
N TRP A 292 16.09 -33.92 1.95
CA TRP A 292 15.02 -33.37 1.15
C TRP A 292 13.84 -32.90 2.00
N MET A 293 13.12 -31.91 1.48
CA MET A 293 11.87 -31.41 2.03
C MET A 293 10.71 -31.70 1.05
N ARG A 294 9.58 -32.27 1.53
CA ARG A 294 8.40 -32.61 0.72
C ARG A 294 7.55 -31.38 0.44
N THR A 295 8.06 -30.48 -0.37
CA THR A 295 7.35 -29.24 -0.72
C THR A 295 6.17 -29.50 -1.66
N THR A 296 6.15 -30.62 -2.39
CA THR A 296 5.03 -31.02 -3.26
C THR A 296 3.74 -31.26 -2.48
N ASP A 297 3.83 -31.73 -1.23
CA ASP A 297 2.66 -31.94 -0.36
C ASP A 297 1.95 -30.61 -0.01
N TYR A 298 2.60 -29.48 -0.24
CA TYR A 298 2.14 -28.13 0.06
C TYR A 298 2.03 -27.22 -1.18
N GLY A 299 2.00 -27.82 -2.38
CA GLY A 299 1.72 -27.12 -3.64
C GLY A 299 2.91 -26.52 -4.37
N ASP A 300 4.16 -26.90 -4.01
CA ASP A 300 5.33 -26.61 -4.83
C ASP A 300 5.41 -27.57 -6.04
N ASP A 301 6.15 -27.22 -7.08
CA ASP A 301 6.28 -28.01 -8.32
C ASP A 301 7.13 -29.28 -8.16
N LYS A 302 8.03 -29.32 -7.18
CA LYS A 302 8.90 -30.45 -6.86
C LYS A 302 9.42 -30.39 -5.44
N ASP A 303 9.82 -31.54 -4.89
CA ASP A 303 10.54 -31.61 -3.61
C ASP A 303 11.90 -30.92 -3.70
N ARG A 304 12.35 -30.35 -2.58
CA ARG A 304 13.55 -29.52 -2.55
C ARG A 304 14.65 -30.15 -1.71
N VAL A 305 15.87 -30.18 -2.29
CA VAL A 305 17.09 -30.53 -1.56
C VAL A 305 17.42 -29.41 -0.58
N VAL A 306 17.60 -29.75 0.68
CA VAL A 306 18.04 -28.83 1.75
C VAL A 306 19.54 -28.98 2.01
N ILE A 307 20.03 -30.22 2.14
CA ILE A 307 21.46 -30.55 2.22
C ILE A 307 21.79 -31.50 1.08
N LYS A 308 22.80 -31.13 0.32
CA LYS A 308 23.30 -31.93 -0.79
C LYS A 308 24.02 -33.17 -0.29
N SER A 309 24.26 -34.15 -1.19
CA SER A 309 25.02 -35.39 -0.90
C SER A 309 26.48 -35.16 -0.49
N ASP A 310 27.06 -34.02 -0.84
CA ASP A 310 28.38 -33.59 -0.39
C ASP A 310 28.39 -32.93 1.01
N GLY A 311 27.25 -32.84 1.66
CA GLY A 311 27.08 -32.23 2.97
C GLY A 311 26.88 -30.71 2.96
N ASN A 312 26.97 -30.06 1.80
CA ASN A 312 26.79 -28.62 1.68
C ASN A 312 25.32 -28.21 1.64
N HIS A 313 25.01 -27.00 2.10
CA HIS A 313 23.68 -26.38 2.00
C HIS A 313 23.28 -26.21 0.52
N ALA A 314 22.01 -26.48 0.22
CA ALA A 314 21.36 -26.03 -1.01
C ALA A 314 20.75 -24.64 -0.81
N TYR A 315 20.39 -23.95 -1.89
CA TYR A 315 19.81 -22.60 -1.83
C TYR A 315 18.57 -22.50 -0.92
N VAL A 316 17.77 -23.54 -0.89
CA VAL A 316 16.56 -23.62 -0.07
C VAL A 316 16.86 -23.56 1.44
N ALA A 317 18.05 -23.95 1.87
CA ALA A 317 18.45 -23.84 3.28
C ALA A 317 18.50 -22.37 3.75
N GLY A 318 18.95 -21.47 2.88
CA GLY A 318 18.89 -20.02 3.12
C GLY A 318 17.46 -19.51 3.23
N ASP A 319 16.59 -19.91 2.30
CA ASP A 319 15.17 -19.52 2.31
C ASP A 319 14.46 -19.95 3.61
N ILE A 320 14.72 -21.18 4.05
CA ILE A 320 14.19 -21.73 5.32
C ILE A 320 14.66 -20.91 6.52
N ALA A 321 15.97 -20.69 6.61
CA ALA A 321 16.57 -19.98 7.74
C ALA A 321 16.11 -18.52 7.78
N TYR A 322 16.04 -17.87 6.64
CA TYR A 322 15.59 -16.48 6.54
C TYR A 322 14.12 -16.30 6.90
N PHE A 323 13.22 -17.16 6.37
CA PHE A 323 11.81 -17.10 6.78
C PHE A 323 11.67 -17.35 8.29
N ARG A 324 12.34 -18.36 8.83
CA ARG A 324 12.31 -18.64 10.28
C ARG A 324 12.84 -17.45 11.09
N ASN A 325 13.91 -16.81 10.62
CA ASN A 325 14.46 -15.62 11.26
C ASN A 325 13.44 -14.49 11.34
N LYS A 326 12.75 -14.16 10.25
CA LYS A 326 11.67 -13.13 10.27
C LYS A 326 10.64 -13.41 11.36
N MET A 327 10.23 -14.67 11.50
CA MET A 327 9.15 -15.08 12.39
C MET A 327 9.58 -15.20 13.87
N THR A 328 10.87 -15.33 14.15
CA THR A 328 11.36 -15.70 15.50
C THR A 328 12.49 -14.85 16.03
N ARG A 329 12.97 -13.86 15.29
CA ARG A 329 14.04 -12.98 15.80
C ARG A 329 13.61 -12.27 17.09
N PRO A 330 14.55 -11.96 18.00
CA PRO A 330 14.24 -11.35 19.31
C PRO A 330 13.58 -9.98 19.17
N GLU A 331 13.98 -9.19 18.16
CA GLU A 331 13.45 -7.86 17.91
C GLU A 331 12.40 -7.93 16.80
N ASN A 332 11.17 -7.51 17.12
CA ASN A 332 10.05 -7.45 16.19
C ASN A 332 9.79 -8.77 15.42
N PRO A 333 9.58 -9.91 16.12
CA PRO A 333 9.21 -11.14 15.43
C PRO A 333 7.90 -10.94 14.67
N ALA A 334 7.86 -11.39 13.42
CA ALA A 334 6.70 -11.17 12.57
C ALA A 334 5.54 -12.11 12.89
N ASP A 335 4.32 -11.59 12.89
CA ASP A 335 3.10 -12.38 12.79
C ASP A 335 2.79 -12.76 11.34
N ILE A 336 3.15 -11.88 10.39
CA ILE A 336 2.95 -12.04 8.96
C ILE A 336 4.22 -11.60 8.24
N ALA A 337 4.71 -12.42 7.31
CA ALA A 337 5.79 -12.08 6.40
C ALA A 337 5.25 -11.84 4.98
N ILE A 338 5.53 -10.69 4.40
CA ILE A 338 5.16 -10.32 3.04
C ILE A 338 6.44 -10.15 2.21
N TYR A 339 6.52 -10.88 1.10
CA TYR A 339 7.62 -10.79 0.13
C TYR A 339 7.13 -10.13 -1.16
N MET A 340 7.83 -9.10 -1.62
CA MET A 340 7.57 -8.46 -2.91
C MET A 340 8.68 -8.81 -3.89
N LEU A 341 8.36 -9.64 -4.89
CA LEU A 341 9.30 -10.23 -5.84
C LEU A 341 8.96 -9.82 -7.28
N GLY A 342 9.97 -9.79 -8.14
CA GLY A 342 9.78 -9.59 -9.58
C GLY A 342 9.14 -10.80 -10.27
N ALA A 343 8.62 -10.60 -11.47
CA ALA A 343 7.94 -11.65 -12.25
C ALA A 343 8.83 -12.85 -12.58
N ASP A 344 10.14 -12.66 -12.65
CA ASP A 344 11.15 -13.69 -12.82
C ASP A 344 11.26 -14.66 -11.63
N HIS A 345 10.72 -14.26 -10.46
CA HIS A 345 10.66 -15.08 -9.24
C HIS A 345 9.32 -15.79 -9.03
N SER A 346 8.42 -15.83 -10.02
CA SER A 346 7.11 -16.49 -9.88
C SER A 346 7.17 -17.95 -9.42
N GLY A 347 8.24 -18.68 -9.80
CA GLY A 347 8.49 -20.06 -9.33
C GLY A 347 8.83 -20.18 -7.84
N TYR A 348 9.10 -19.08 -7.14
CA TYR A 348 9.37 -19.08 -5.70
C TYR A 348 8.11 -19.08 -4.83
N VAL A 349 6.98 -18.67 -5.36
CA VAL A 349 5.72 -18.53 -4.58
C VAL A 349 5.33 -19.83 -3.90
N GLY A 350 5.23 -20.93 -4.68
CA GLY A 350 4.90 -22.25 -4.14
C GLY A 350 5.92 -22.73 -3.10
N ARG A 351 7.21 -22.56 -3.40
CA ARG A 351 8.31 -22.91 -2.49
C ARG A 351 8.23 -22.20 -1.15
N LEU A 352 8.11 -20.88 -1.14
CA LEU A 352 8.07 -20.08 0.11
C LEU A 352 6.82 -20.42 0.94
N LYS A 353 5.66 -20.57 0.31
CA LYS A 353 4.43 -20.99 0.98
C LYS A 353 4.53 -22.41 1.56
N ALA A 354 5.18 -23.33 0.84
CA ALA A 354 5.43 -24.68 1.32
C ALA A 354 6.41 -24.70 2.52
N ILE A 355 7.49 -23.91 2.47
CA ILE A 355 8.43 -23.77 3.59
C ILE A 355 7.70 -23.31 4.85
N ALA A 356 6.88 -22.27 4.75
CA ALA A 356 6.14 -21.74 5.88
C ALA A 356 5.24 -22.82 6.51
N GLN A 357 4.49 -23.57 5.70
CA GLN A 357 3.58 -24.61 6.19
C GLN A 357 4.33 -25.80 6.82
N ILE A 358 5.44 -26.23 6.23
CA ILE A 358 6.29 -27.29 6.80
C ILE A 358 6.86 -26.87 8.15
N LEU A 359 7.22 -25.60 8.31
CA LEU A 359 7.67 -25.04 9.60
C LEU A 359 6.54 -24.81 10.60
N GLY A 360 5.29 -25.16 10.26
CA GLY A 360 4.13 -25.09 11.15
C GLY A 360 3.39 -23.76 11.15
N TYR A 361 3.66 -22.87 10.21
CA TYR A 361 2.93 -21.60 10.05
C TYR A 361 1.70 -21.77 9.15
N ARG A 362 0.66 -20.98 9.41
CA ARG A 362 -0.56 -20.96 8.58
C ARG A 362 -0.32 -20.19 7.28
N THR A 363 -1.14 -20.46 6.27
CA THR A 363 -1.07 -19.82 4.95
C THR A 363 -1.25 -18.30 5.01
N GLU A 364 -2.02 -17.80 6.00
CA GLU A 364 -2.27 -16.37 6.19
C GLU A 364 -1.08 -15.61 6.82
N GLN A 365 -0.07 -16.35 7.30
CA GLN A 365 1.13 -15.75 7.90
C GLN A 365 2.25 -15.48 6.88
N ILE A 366 2.03 -15.86 5.63
CA ILE A 366 2.96 -15.56 4.53
C ILE A 366 2.20 -15.10 3.30
N GLU A 367 2.63 -13.99 2.72
CA GLU A 367 2.18 -13.54 1.41
C GLU A 367 3.36 -13.30 0.47
N VAL A 368 3.19 -13.67 -0.79
CA VAL A 368 4.22 -13.46 -1.82
C VAL A 368 3.56 -12.72 -2.99
N MET A 369 3.93 -11.46 -3.13
CA MET A 369 3.44 -10.58 -4.19
C MET A 369 4.40 -10.62 -5.38
N ILE A 370 3.87 -10.83 -6.58
CA ILE A 370 4.65 -10.84 -7.81
C ILE A 370 4.34 -9.59 -8.63
N GLY A 371 5.34 -8.76 -8.86
CA GLY A 371 5.21 -7.54 -9.65
C GLY A 371 5.53 -7.74 -11.12
N GLN A 372 4.67 -7.23 -11.99
CA GLN A 372 4.87 -7.25 -13.43
C GLN A 372 5.81 -6.14 -13.90
N LEU A 373 6.21 -6.22 -15.17
CA LEU A 373 7.18 -5.32 -15.80
C LEU A 373 6.70 -3.88 -15.84
N VAL A 374 7.66 -2.96 -15.77
CA VAL A 374 7.47 -1.52 -15.97
C VAL A 374 8.24 -1.11 -17.20
N ASN A 375 7.56 -0.46 -18.14
CA ASN A 375 8.15 0.11 -19.34
C ASN A 375 8.06 1.64 -19.25
N LEU A 376 8.97 2.32 -19.93
CA LEU A 376 8.90 3.76 -20.14
C LEU A 376 8.53 4.06 -21.59
N VAL A 377 7.67 5.06 -21.78
CA VAL A 377 7.30 5.62 -23.07
C VAL A 377 7.72 7.08 -23.12
N LYS A 378 8.36 7.48 -24.22
CA LYS A 378 8.72 8.86 -24.54
C LYS A 378 8.50 9.11 -26.01
N ASP A 379 7.93 10.24 -26.39
CA ASP A 379 7.55 10.57 -27.79
C ASP A 379 6.72 9.44 -28.45
N GLY A 380 5.83 8.80 -27.67
CA GLY A 380 4.99 7.68 -28.11
C GLY A 380 5.73 6.37 -28.42
N LYS A 381 6.98 6.22 -27.98
CA LYS A 381 7.81 5.04 -28.22
C LYS A 381 8.38 4.49 -26.92
N HIS A 382 8.44 3.14 -26.82
CA HIS A 382 9.12 2.51 -25.71
C HIS A 382 10.60 2.89 -25.66
N VAL A 383 11.05 3.32 -24.50
CA VAL A 383 12.47 3.55 -24.21
C VAL A 383 13.15 2.18 -24.08
N ARG A 384 14.10 1.90 -24.97
CA ARG A 384 14.84 0.63 -24.94
C ARG A 384 15.82 0.62 -23.75
N MET A 385 15.59 -0.31 -22.83
CA MET A 385 16.49 -0.60 -21.71
C MET A 385 17.44 -1.73 -22.10
N SER A 386 18.74 -1.55 -21.91
CA SER A 386 19.75 -2.60 -22.10
C SER A 386 20.84 -2.52 -21.02
N LYS A 387 20.88 -3.51 -20.14
CA LYS A 387 21.95 -3.63 -19.12
C LYS A 387 23.35 -3.68 -19.75
N ARG A 388 23.49 -4.30 -20.94
CA ARG A 388 24.77 -4.46 -21.63
C ARG A 388 25.25 -3.18 -22.32
N ALA A 389 24.34 -2.29 -22.68
CA ALA A 389 24.70 -1.04 -23.36
C ALA A 389 24.82 0.17 -22.41
N GLY A 390 24.71 -0.05 -21.08
CA GLY A 390 24.69 1.04 -20.11
C GLY A 390 23.40 1.87 -20.11
N ASN A 391 22.37 1.45 -20.84
CA ASN A 391 21.06 2.15 -20.96
C ASN A 391 20.02 1.49 -20.04
N VAL A 392 20.35 1.31 -18.77
CA VAL A 392 19.38 0.92 -17.75
C VAL A 392 18.76 2.19 -17.22
N VAL A 393 17.43 2.29 -17.28
CA VAL A 393 16.73 3.39 -16.61
C VAL A 393 16.73 3.09 -15.12
N THR A 394 17.35 3.99 -14.38
CA THR A 394 17.48 3.93 -12.93
C THR A 394 16.35 4.68 -12.23
N LEU A 395 16.26 4.52 -10.92
CA LEU A 395 15.41 5.33 -10.07
C LEU A 395 15.70 6.82 -10.26
N GLU A 396 16.98 7.18 -10.28
CA GLU A 396 17.43 8.56 -10.45
C GLU A 396 17.01 9.13 -11.79
N ASP A 397 17.16 8.38 -12.88
CA ASP A 397 16.73 8.80 -14.23
C ASP A 397 15.23 9.10 -14.27
N LEU A 398 14.41 8.25 -13.64
CA LEU A 398 12.96 8.47 -13.58
C LEU A 398 12.62 9.72 -12.75
N VAL A 399 13.25 9.88 -11.58
CA VAL A 399 13.02 11.04 -10.71
C VAL A 399 13.50 12.35 -11.37
N GLU A 400 14.62 12.32 -12.08
CA GLU A 400 15.10 13.49 -12.84
C GLU A 400 14.11 13.87 -13.96
N ALA A 401 13.52 12.87 -14.61
CA ALA A 401 12.60 13.10 -15.72
C ALA A 401 11.24 13.66 -15.26
N VAL A 402 10.65 13.17 -14.17
CA VAL A 402 9.25 13.47 -13.82
C VAL A 402 9.06 13.96 -12.37
N GLY A 403 10.08 13.91 -11.53
CA GLY A 403 10.01 14.22 -10.10
C GLY A 403 9.52 13.04 -9.25
N VAL A 404 9.78 13.12 -7.92
CA VAL A 404 9.46 12.06 -6.97
C VAL A 404 7.95 11.78 -6.91
N ASP A 405 7.12 12.81 -6.76
CA ASP A 405 5.68 12.67 -6.60
C ASP A 405 5.02 11.98 -7.80
N ALA A 406 5.38 12.41 -9.01
CA ALA A 406 4.82 11.83 -10.24
C ALA A 406 5.31 10.38 -10.44
N ALA A 407 6.58 10.11 -10.18
CA ALA A 407 7.13 8.76 -10.24
C ALA A 407 6.43 7.82 -9.26
N ARG A 408 6.33 8.20 -7.97
CA ARG A 408 5.66 7.39 -6.95
C ARG A 408 4.19 7.14 -7.29
N TYR A 409 3.45 8.21 -7.61
CA TYR A 409 2.02 8.11 -7.88
C TYR A 409 1.73 7.15 -9.04
N GLU A 410 2.44 7.30 -10.17
CA GLU A 410 2.22 6.47 -11.35
C GLU A 410 2.60 5.01 -11.12
N LEU A 411 3.69 4.74 -10.40
CA LEU A 411 4.11 3.38 -10.04
C LEU A 411 3.13 2.66 -9.11
N ILE A 412 2.40 3.41 -8.27
CA ILE A 412 1.40 2.87 -7.33
C ILE A 412 0.02 2.73 -7.98
N ARG A 413 -0.28 3.55 -8.99
CA ARG A 413 -1.62 3.74 -9.56
C ARG A 413 -2.28 2.47 -10.08
N TYR A 414 -1.49 1.48 -10.46
CA TYR A 414 -1.94 0.22 -11.05
C TYR A 414 -1.67 -0.97 -10.14
N SER A 415 -2.51 -2.01 -10.25
CA SER A 415 -2.23 -3.29 -9.58
C SER A 415 -0.85 -3.82 -9.96
N VAL A 416 -0.16 -4.41 -9.00
CA VAL A 416 1.18 -5.01 -9.22
C VAL A 416 1.16 -6.13 -10.25
N ASP A 417 0.02 -6.80 -10.42
CA ASP A 417 -0.21 -7.87 -11.41
C ASP A 417 -0.22 -7.37 -12.86
N SER A 418 -0.26 -6.04 -13.05
CA SER A 418 -0.33 -5.44 -14.38
C SER A 418 1.04 -4.96 -14.83
N THR A 419 1.40 -5.25 -16.08
CA THR A 419 2.46 -4.53 -16.77
C THR A 419 2.03 -3.08 -16.96
N ILE A 420 2.90 -2.13 -16.70
CA ILE A 420 2.61 -0.71 -16.84
C ILE A 420 3.56 -0.04 -17.82
N ASP A 421 3.01 0.89 -18.61
CA ASP A 421 3.74 1.77 -19.50
C ASP A 421 3.67 3.19 -18.93
N ILE A 422 4.80 3.73 -18.46
CA ILE A 422 4.89 5.08 -17.90
C ILE A 422 5.17 6.05 -19.03
N ASP A 423 4.23 6.94 -19.31
CA ASP A 423 4.37 8.01 -20.29
C ASP A 423 5.04 9.24 -19.65
N LEU A 424 6.34 9.39 -19.92
CA LEU A 424 7.15 10.49 -19.38
C LEU A 424 6.65 11.87 -19.84
N ASP A 425 6.14 11.97 -21.07
CA ASP A 425 5.68 13.24 -21.62
C ASP A 425 4.37 13.68 -20.96
N LEU A 426 3.52 12.73 -20.56
CA LEU A 426 2.29 12.99 -19.82
C LEU A 426 2.58 13.46 -18.40
N LEU A 427 3.51 12.81 -17.71
CA LEU A 427 3.78 13.05 -16.28
C LEU A 427 4.43 14.41 -15.99
N VAL A 428 5.01 15.08 -16.99
CA VAL A 428 5.53 16.45 -16.83
C VAL A 428 4.51 17.54 -17.14
N GLN A 429 3.31 17.17 -17.67
CA GLN A 429 2.29 18.12 -18.03
C GLN A 429 1.54 18.66 -16.81
N LYS A 430 1.26 19.96 -16.82
CA LYS A 430 0.39 20.62 -15.84
C LYS A 430 -1.05 20.65 -16.35
N SER A 431 -1.64 19.47 -16.52
CA SER A 431 -3.00 19.31 -17.08
C SER A 431 -3.80 18.27 -16.30
N SER A 432 -5.11 18.26 -16.49
CA SER A 432 -6.02 17.26 -15.91
C SER A 432 -5.76 15.82 -16.40
N ASP A 433 -5.01 15.66 -17.49
CA ASP A 433 -4.68 14.33 -18.02
C ASP A 433 -3.54 13.68 -17.23
N ASN A 434 -2.73 14.49 -16.55
CA ASN A 434 -1.71 14.01 -15.61
C ASN A 434 -2.35 13.68 -14.26
N PRO A 435 -2.43 12.41 -13.86
CA PRO A 435 -3.22 11.99 -12.70
C PRO A 435 -2.71 12.56 -11.38
N VAL A 436 -1.39 12.62 -11.17
CA VAL A 436 -0.84 13.21 -9.93
C VAL A 436 -1.10 14.71 -9.88
N TYR A 437 -0.90 15.41 -10.99
CA TYR A 437 -1.21 16.83 -11.07
C TYR A 437 -2.68 17.11 -10.77
N TYR A 438 -3.59 16.30 -11.31
CA TYR A 438 -5.02 16.45 -11.11
C TYR A 438 -5.43 16.37 -9.63
N VAL A 439 -4.89 15.40 -8.89
CA VAL A 439 -5.16 15.22 -7.47
C VAL A 439 -4.50 16.33 -6.63
N GLN A 440 -3.24 16.62 -6.88
CA GLN A 440 -2.52 17.69 -6.16
C GLN A 440 -3.15 19.06 -6.43
N TYR A 441 -3.60 19.31 -7.63
CA TYR A 441 -4.31 20.54 -7.97
C TYR A 441 -5.65 20.67 -7.23
N ALA A 442 -6.39 19.56 -7.02
CA ALA A 442 -7.57 19.57 -6.17
C ALA A 442 -7.21 20.01 -4.73
N HIS A 443 -6.14 19.47 -4.15
CA HIS A 443 -5.67 19.88 -2.83
C HIS A 443 -5.25 21.35 -2.78
N ALA A 444 -4.45 21.82 -3.72
CA ALA A 444 -4.01 23.22 -3.80
C ALA A 444 -5.21 24.19 -3.97
N ARG A 445 -6.23 23.76 -4.73
CA ARG A 445 -7.48 24.52 -4.91
C ARG A 445 -8.26 24.63 -3.61
N THR A 446 -8.38 23.55 -2.81
CA THR A 446 -9.05 23.63 -1.48
C THR A 446 -8.35 24.64 -0.57
N ALA A 447 -7.01 24.66 -0.58
CA ALA A 447 -6.23 25.62 0.19
C ALA A 447 -6.42 27.08 -0.28
N ALA A 448 -6.52 27.29 -1.60
CA ALA A 448 -6.80 28.61 -2.17
C ALA A 448 -8.23 29.08 -1.83
N VAL A 449 -9.21 28.17 -1.88
CA VAL A 449 -10.61 28.45 -1.51
C VAL A 449 -10.70 28.87 -0.04
N GLU A 450 -10.02 28.18 0.86
CA GLU A 450 -9.98 28.54 2.28
C GLU A 450 -9.39 29.94 2.49
N ARG A 451 -8.24 30.23 1.89
CA ARG A 451 -7.63 31.58 1.98
C ARG A 451 -8.59 32.68 1.49
N ASN A 452 -9.18 32.47 0.32
CA ASN A 452 -10.13 33.44 -0.25
C ASN A 452 -11.40 33.63 0.62
N ALA A 453 -11.90 32.56 1.22
CA ALA A 453 -13.04 32.59 2.11
C ALA A 453 -12.73 33.40 3.39
N ILE A 454 -11.56 33.16 4.00
CA ILE A 454 -11.09 33.89 5.18
C ILE A 454 -10.91 35.39 4.86
N ASP A 455 -10.28 35.71 3.73
CA ASP A 455 -10.11 37.08 3.28
C ASP A 455 -11.46 37.80 3.04
N ALA A 456 -12.52 37.06 2.69
CA ALA A 456 -13.88 37.54 2.54
C ALA A 456 -14.68 37.53 3.86
N GLY A 457 -14.07 37.24 5.00
CA GLY A 457 -14.68 37.26 6.33
C GLY A 457 -15.49 36.01 6.69
N VAL A 458 -15.29 34.88 5.97
CA VAL A 458 -15.94 33.60 6.29
C VAL A 458 -15.08 32.86 7.31
N HIS A 459 -15.57 32.71 8.55
CA HIS A 459 -14.87 32.06 9.63
C HIS A 459 -15.71 30.92 10.22
N LEU A 460 -15.13 29.73 10.39
CA LEU A 460 -15.81 28.56 10.98
C LEU A 460 -16.20 28.80 12.45
N ALA A 461 -15.43 29.62 13.18
CA ALA A 461 -15.68 29.96 14.58
C ALA A 461 -17.03 30.68 14.81
N ASP A 462 -17.61 31.29 13.78
CA ASP A 462 -18.91 31.96 13.86
C ASP A 462 -20.10 30.97 13.83
N GLY A 463 -19.82 29.68 13.77
CA GLY A 463 -20.80 28.60 13.75
C GLY A 463 -21.09 28.06 12.35
N VAL A 464 -21.47 26.78 12.30
CA VAL A 464 -21.86 26.06 11.09
C VAL A 464 -23.18 25.34 11.28
N ASP A 465 -24.01 25.29 10.23
CA ASP A 465 -25.23 24.49 10.18
C ASP A 465 -25.08 23.41 9.12
N THR A 466 -24.72 22.21 9.54
CA THR A 466 -24.44 21.07 8.65
C THR A 466 -25.65 20.62 7.83
N GLY A 467 -26.89 20.96 8.28
CA GLY A 467 -28.13 20.72 7.54
C GLY A 467 -28.25 21.50 6.23
N LEU A 468 -27.40 22.53 6.04
CA LEU A 468 -27.35 23.31 4.80
C LEU A 468 -26.58 22.58 3.66
N LEU A 469 -25.88 21.49 3.94
CA LEU A 469 -25.22 20.64 2.93
C LEU A 469 -26.24 19.66 2.31
N ASN A 470 -27.18 20.17 1.57
CA ASN A 470 -28.34 19.42 1.08
C ASN A 470 -28.51 19.44 -0.44
N THR A 471 -27.63 20.10 -1.17
CA THR A 471 -27.66 20.02 -2.63
C THR A 471 -27.12 18.68 -3.14
N PRO A 472 -27.51 18.25 -4.36
CA PRO A 472 -26.96 17.02 -4.94
C PRO A 472 -25.42 17.00 -5.03
N ALA A 473 -24.78 18.16 -5.22
CA ALA A 473 -23.33 18.28 -5.24
C ALA A 473 -22.71 18.11 -3.83
N ASP A 474 -23.33 18.67 -2.79
CA ASP A 474 -22.88 18.54 -1.40
C ASP A 474 -22.94 17.08 -0.96
N THR A 475 -24.08 16.42 -1.20
CA THR A 475 -24.28 15.01 -0.82
C THR A 475 -23.38 14.05 -1.61
N GLU A 476 -23.05 14.37 -2.89
CA GLU A 476 -22.06 13.59 -3.67
C GLU A 476 -20.67 13.65 -3.06
N LEU A 477 -20.22 14.85 -2.73
CA LEU A 477 -18.90 15.02 -2.14
C LEU A 477 -18.81 14.36 -0.76
N LEU A 478 -19.84 14.53 0.09
CA LEU A 478 -19.93 13.86 1.39
C LEU A 478 -19.90 12.32 1.26
N ALA A 479 -20.63 11.76 0.31
CA ALA A 479 -20.65 10.32 0.08
C ALA A 479 -19.27 9.79 -0.36
N VAL A 480 -18.53 10.53 -1.18
CA VAL A 480 -17.16 10.17 -1.56
C VAL A 480 -16.22 10.25 -0.37
N LEU A 481 -16.30 11.32 0.43
CA LEU A 481 -15.49 11.49 1.64
C LEU A 481 -15.71 10.34 2.64
N GLY A 482 -16.96 9.91 2.81
CA GLY A 482 -17.31 8.80 3.69
C GLY A 482 -16.76 7.43 3.27
N GLN A 483 -16.32 7.26 2.02
CA GLN A 483 -15.73 6.01 1.54
C GLN A 483 -14.24 5.85 1.92
N TYR A 484 -13.59 6.91 2.37
CA TYR A 484 -12.14 6.88 2.61
C TYR A 484 -11.69 5.82 3.60
N PRO A 485 -12.29 5.69 4.81
CA PRO A 485 -11.87 4.67 5.77
C PRO A 485 -12.00 3.24 5.23
N ALA A 486 -13.12 2.94 4.56
CA ALA A 486 -13.32 1.62 3.94
C ALA A 486 -12.32 1.35 2.80
N THR A 487 -11.93 2.37 2.05
CA THR A 487 -10.92 2.28 1.00
C THR A 487 -9.54 1.92 1.58
N VAL A 488 -9.11 2.62 2.63
CA VAL A 488 -7.82 2.36 3.31
C VAL A 488 -7.80 0.94 3.86
N ARG A 489 -8.86 0.53 4.57
CA ARG A 489 -9.01 -0.81 5.11
C ARG A 489 -8.94 -1.90 4.03
N THR A 490 -9.66 -1.71 2.93
CA THR A 490 -9.65 -2.68 1.81
C THR A 490 -8.27 -2.74 1.14
N ALA A 491 -7.60 -1.59 0.99
CA ALA A 491 -6.23 -1.54 0.47
C ALA A 491 -5.25 -2.31 1.35
N ALA A 492 -5.40 -2.23 2.68
CA ALA A 492 -4.61 -2.99 3.64
C ALA A 492 -4.92 -4.50 3.60
N GLU A 493 -6.21 -4.88 3.60
CA GLU A 493 -6.66 -6.28 3.61
C GLU A 493 -6.22 -7.07 2.38
N PHE A 494 -6.17 -6.42 1.22
CA PHE A 494 -5.79 -7.05 -0.05
C PHE A 494 -4.36 -6.71 -0.51
N TYR A 495 -3.62 -5.93 0.29
CA TYR A 495 -2.28 -5.43 -0.08
C TYR A 495 -2.26 -4.68 -1.41
N GLU A 496 -3.27 -3.81 -1.63
CA GLU A 496 -3.53 -3.12 -2.90
C GLU A 496 -3.50 -1.59 -2.76
N PRO A 497 -2.33 -0.93 -2.65
CA PRO A 497 -2.22 0.53 -2.51
C PRO A 497 -2.87 1.32 -3.64
N HIS A 498 -2.97 0.74 -4.85
CA HIS A 498 -3.60 1.38 -6.01
C HIS A 498 -5.09 1.73 -5.79
N ARG A 499 -5.75 1.14 -4.79
CA ARG A 499 -7.11 1.52 -4.42
C ARG A 499 -7.18 2.94 -3.87
N VAL A 500 -6.16 3.35 -3.14
CA VAL A 500 -6.07 4.71 -2.58
C VAL A 500 -5.88 5.73 -3.71
N SER A 501 -5.01 5.48 -4.69
CA SER A 501 -4.83 6.40 -5.83
C SER A 501 -6.11 6.57 -6.65
N ARG A 502 -6.82 5.47 -6.95
CA ARG A 502 -8.12 5.53 -7.65
C ARG A 502 -9.17 6.30 -6.86
N TYR A 503 -9.20 6.12 -5.55
CA TYR A 503 -10.09 6.88 -4.68
C TYR A 503 -9.77 8.38 -4.73
N LEU A 504 -8.50 8.76 -4.67
CA LEU A 504 -8.07 10.17 -4.73
C LEU A 504 -8.45 10.82 -6.07
N GLU A 505 -8.31 10.13 -7.19
CA GLU A 505 -8.76 10.62 -8.50
C GLU A 505 -10.29 10.86 -8.51
N ASN A 506 -11.06 9.94 -7.93
CA ASN A 506 -12.50 10.07 -7.80
C ASN A 506 -12.89 11.23 -6.86
N LEU A 507 -12.20 11.39 -5.73
CA LEU A 507 -12.43 12.51 -4.81
C LEU A 507 -12.09 13.85 -5.46
N ALA A 508 -10.98 13.93 -6.21
CA ALA A 508 -10.63 15.14 -6.94
C ALA A 508 -11.69 15.50 -7.97
N ALA A 509 -12.24 14.54 -8.72
CA ALA A 509 -13.31 14.75 -9.68
C ALA A 509 -14.59 15.25 -9.00
N ALA A 510 -15.00 14.62 -7.89
CA ALA A 510 -16.17 15.06 -7.11
C ALA A 510 -15.99 16.48 -6.57
N TYR A 511 -14.80 16.80 -6.05
CA TYR A 511 -14.51 18.14 -5.56
C TYR A 511 -14.52 19.20 -6.68
N HIS A 512 -13.93 18.92 -7.84
CA HIS A 512 -13.95 19.87 -8.96
C HIS A 512 -15.37 20.14 -9.47
N SER A 513 -16.21 19.10 -9.51
CA SER A 513 -17.63 19.24 -9.85
C SER A 513 -18.36 20.09 -8.81
N TRP A 514 -18.18 19.79 -7.52
CA TRP A 514 -18.77 20.53 -6.41
C TRP A 514 -18.35 22.01 -6.44
N TYR A 515 -17.06 22.29 -6.60
CA TYR A 515 -16.52 23.64 -6.67
C TYR A 515 -17.14 24.48 -7.80
N GLY A 516 -17.40 23.86 -8.96
CA GLY A 516 -18.06 24.53 -10.09
C GLY A 516 -19.52 24.94 -9.82
N LEU A 517 -20.17 24.25 -8.87
CA LEU A 517 -21.60 24.42 -8.57
C LEU A 517 -21.85 25.16 -7.25
N SER A 518 -20.82 25.27 -6.38
CA SER A 518 -20.97 25.75 -5.01
C SER A 518 -20.04 26.93 -4.73
N ARG A 519 -20.58 27.99 -4.14
CA ARG A 519 -19.77 29.13 -3.69
C ARG A 519 -19.48 29.01 -2.19
N VAL A 520 -18.22 29.18 -1.84
CA VAL A 520 -17.71 29.15 -0.45
C VAL A 520 -17.57 30.58 0.11
N ALA A 521 -17.32 31.54 -0.76
CA ALA A 521 -17.21 32.96 -0.37
C ALA A 521 -18.31 33.80 -1.02
N PRO A 522 -18.77 34.89 -0.35
CA PRO A 522 -19.71 35.86 -0.91
C PRO A 522 -19.12 36.56 -2.14
N LYS A 523 -19.97 37.06 -3.04
CA LYS A 523 -19.56 37.80 -4.22
C LYS A 523 -19.86 39.30 -4.05
N GLY A 524 -18.83 40.14 -4.21
CA GLY A 524 -18.98 41.59 -4.05
C GLY A 524 -19.44 41.96 -2.63
N ASP A 525 -20.53 42.73 -2.52
CA ASP A 525 -21.06 43.21 -1.25
C ASP A 525 -22.10 42.26 -0.61
N GLU A 526 -22.20 41.02 -1.06
CA GLU A 526 -23.08 40.01 -0.45
C GLU A 526 -22.64 39.75 1.00
N PRO A 527 -23.56 39.60 1.96
CA PRO A 527 -23.21 39.28 3.34
C PRO A 527 -22.72 37.81 3.45
N VAL A 528 -21.83 37.57 4.41
CA VAL A 528 -21.46 36.21 4.81
C VAL A 528 -22.68 35.51 5.41
N THR A 529 -22.95 34.28 5.00
CA THR A 529 -24.05 33.44 5.49
C THR A 529 -23.56 32.13 6.12
N ASP A 530 -24.44 31.46 6.86
CA ASP A 530 -24.14 30.12 7.41
C ASP A 530 -23.78 29.11 6.31
N LEU A 531 -24.41 29.22 5.14
CA LEU A 531 -24.12 28.38 4.00
C LEU A 531 -22.67 28.54 3.53
N HIS A 532 -22.11 29.76 3.52
CA HIS A 532 -20.69 29.96 3.17
C HIS A 532 -19.79 29.29 4.20
N ARG A 533 -20.08 29.42 5.50
CA ARG A 533 -19.31 28.77 6.59
C ARG A 533 -19.38 27.25 6.48
N THR A 534 -20.57 26.72 6.28
CA THR A 534 -20.77 25.27 6.17
C THR A 534 -20.09 24.67 4.93
N ARG A 535 -20.12 25.40 3.80
CA ARG A 535 -19.34 24.99 2.61
C ARG A 535 -17.83 25.10 2.79
N LEU A 536 -17.35 26.06 3.59
CA LEU A 536 -15.94 26.12 3.96
C LEU A 536 -15.55 24.90 4.80
N LEU A 537 -16.41 24.43 5.70
CA LEU A 537 -16.18 23.21 6.46
C LEU A 537 -16.04 21.99 5.52
N LEU A 538 -16.93 21.84 4.52
CA LEU A 538 -16.87 20.76 3.54
C LEU A 538 -15.60 20.83 2.67
N ASN A 539 -15.20 22.04 2.27
CA ASN A 539 -13.94 22.28 1.58
C ASN A 539 -12.73 21.80 2.42
N ASN A 540 -12.70 22.14 3.71
CA ASN A 540 -11.60 21.77 4.60
C ASN A 540 -11.58 20.28 4.91
N ALA A 541 -12.74 19.64 5.02
CA ALA A 541 -12.84 18.19 5.11
C ALA A 541 -12.26 17.49 3.87
N THR A 542 -12.57 18.02 2.67
CA THR A 542 -12.02 17.49 1.41
C THR A 542 -10.50 17.66 1.37
N ARG A 543 -9.99 18.83 1.77
CA ARG A 543 -8.55 19.08 1.87
C ARG A 543 -7.85 18.06 2.77
N GLN A 544 -8.45 17.80 3.94
CA GLN A 544 -7.88 16.85 4.90
C GLN A 544 -7.80 15.45 4.33
N VAL A 545 -8.84 14.96 3.67
CA VAL A 545 -8.85 13.59 3.10
C VAL A 545 -7.88 13.47 1.92
N LEU A 546 -7.81 14.50 1.05
CA LEU A 546 -6.80 14.53 -0.03
C LEU A 546 -5.38 14.46 0.54
N ALA A 547 -5.08 15.25 1.59
CA ALA A 547 -3.78 15.24 2.24
C ALA A 547 -3.46 13.88 2.90
N ASN A 548 -4.43 13.29 3.60
CA ASN A 548 -4.27 11.97 4.23
C ASN A 548 -3.96 10.89 3.18
N GLY A 549 -4.75 10.83 2.10
CA GLY A 549 -4.57 9.83 1.05
C GLY A 549 -3.26 9.99 0.27
N LEU A 550 -2.88 11.23 -0.08
CA LEU A 550 -1.58 11.50 -0.70
C LEU A 550 -0.43 11.10 0.23
N GLY A 551 -0.54 11.40 1.53
CA GLY A 551 0.44 11.00 2.54
C GLY A 551 0.63 9.49 2.63
N LEU A 552 -0.44 8.69 2.55
CA LEU A 552 -0.33 7.22 2.51
C LEU A 552 0.46 6.72 1.29
N LEU A 553 0.38 7.42 0.16
CA LEU A 553 1.15 7.09 -1.04
C LEU A 553 2.59 7.65 -1.00
N GLY A 554 2.95 8.40 0.04
CA GLY A 554 4.22 9.12 0.11
C GLY A 554 4.36 10.20 -0.95
N VAL A 555 3.25 10.85 -1.31
CA VAL A 555 3.15 11.93 -2.30
C VAL A 555 2.79 13.22 -1.57
N THR A 556 3.41 14.32 -1.94
CA THR A 556 3.17 15.60 -1.27
C THR A 556 1.77 16.17 -1.58
N ALA A 557 1.22 16.92 -0.63
CA ALA A 557 -0.04 17.64 -0.76
C ALA A 557 0.25 19.17 -0.80
N PRO A 558 0.58 19.74 -1.97
CA PRO A 558 0.97 21.14 -2.07
C PRO A 558 -0.22 22.07 -1.83
N GLU A 559 0.02 23.19 -1.15
CA GLU A 559 -1.01 24.23 -0.93
C GLU A 559 -1.06 25.27 -2.06
N ARG A 560 -0.08 25.23 -2.95
CA ARG A 560 0.05 26.11 -4.13
C ARG A 560 0.68 25.36 -5.28
N MET A 561 0.14 25.54 -6.46
CA MET A 561 0.65 24.99 -7.72
C MET A 561 0.66 26.03 -8.82
#